data_3b03eb62a513527662c3547a1a419551
#
_entry.id   3b03eb62a513527662c3547a1a419551
#
_cell.length_a   1.000
_cell.length_b   1.000
_cell.length_c   1.000
_cell.angle_alpha   90.00
_cell.angle_beta   90.00
_cell.angle_gamma   90.00
#
_symmetry.space_group_name_H-M   'P 1'
#
loop_
_entity.id
_entity.type
_entity.pdbx_description
1 polymer ?
#
loop_
_entity_poly.entity_id
_entity_poly.type
_entity_poly.pdbx_seq_one_letter_code
_entity_poly.pdbx_strand_id
1 'polypeptide(L)'
;NGHFSTRMLDEHGDWLPQTDRINISSDISPTAGQMPRVLGLAFASKIYKSNEALHQNTNFSNQGREIAWGTIGNASTSEGYFWESINAAGVMQVPMLISIWDDEYGISVHAKHQTTKQNLTAILSGFKTDKFGTGIELITVNGWDYPALINAYKKASEVCREKHTPVVIHVKEVTQPQGHSTSGSHERYKSKERLDWETEYDCIAKMRNWMIENKIITDIKLTELEKDIDTQVKEAKKVAWASFRSEIKTELDEVVEIISSLNDDYAQELKEIMDAGRKDILKILHKTMRQNVGNPAIEKVEHFYTQYLEKYQTIYSS
;
A
#
# COMPACT_ATOMS: atom_id res chain seq x y z
N ASN A 1 8.43 6.77 6.85
CA ASN A 1 7.41 5.90 7.41
C ASN A 1 7.09 4.80 6.41
N GLY A 2 7.47 3.55 6.69
CA GLY A 2 7.10 2.38 5.90
C GLY A 2 5.83 1.75 6.48
N HIS A 3 4.79 1.60 5.66
CA HIS A 3 3.54 0.98 6.12
C HIS A 3 3.65 -0.54 6.22
N PHE A 4 4.42 -1.16 5.34
CA PHE A 4 4.51 -2.62 5.20
C PHE A 4 5.95 -3.13 5.06
N SER A 5 6.93 -2.37 5.55
CA SER A 5 8.32 -2.77 5.44
C SER A 5 8.64 -3.99 6.31
N THR A 6 9.45 -4.89 5.76
CA THR A 6 9.98 -6.03 6.51
C THR A 6 10.97 -5.53 7.56
N ARG A 7 10.86 -6.04 8.78
CA ARG A 7 11.87 -5.80 9.81
C ARG A 7 13.17 -6.52 9.41
N MET A 8 14.23 -5.75 9.24
CA MET A 8 15.52 -6.24 8.75
C MET A 8 16.55 -6.45 9.87
N LEU A 9 16.33 -5.83 11.03
CA LEU A 9 17.21 -5.92 12.18
C LEU A 9 16.49 -6.60 13.35
N ASP A 10 17.21 -7.30 14.19
CA ASP A 10 16.73 -7.82 15.45
C ASP A 10 16.67 -6.73 16.54
N GLU A 11 16.43 -7.11 17.79
CA GLU A 11 16.35 -6.21 18.94
C GLU A 11 17.69 -5.62 19.37
N HIS A 12 18.80 -6.25 18.95
CA HIS A 12 20.16 -5.82 19.21
C HIS A 12 20.77 -4.96 18.10
N GLY A 13 20.05 -4.82 16.96
CA GLY A 13 20.50 -4.08 15.79
C GLY A 13 21.28 -4.93 14.78
N ASP A 14 21.33 -6.24 14.96
CA ASP A 14 21.99 -7.17 14.05
C ASP A 14 21.07 -7.53 12.87
N TRP A 15 21.68 -7.79 11.70
CA TRP A 15 20.94 -8.13 10.51
C TRP A 15 20.29 -9.50 10.59
N LEU A 16 18.98 -9.56 10.46
CA LEU A 16 18.25 -10.80 10.24
C LEU A 16 18.56 -11.37 8.84
N PRO A 17 18.52 -12.70 8.64
CA PRO A 17 18.65 -13.28 7.32
C PRO A 17 17.62 -12.73 6.34
N GLN A 18 18.10 -12.27 5.18
CA GLN A 18 17.25 -11.67 4.14
C GLN A 18 16.90 -12.68 3.04
N THR A 19 17.57 -13.81 2.97
CA THR A 19 17.44 -14.81 1.90
C THR A 19 16.38 -15.87 2.17
N ASP A 20 15.85 -15.95 3.38
CA ASP A 20 14.85 -16.93 3.83
C ASP A 20 13.40 -16.43 3.71
N ARG A 21 13.21 -15.21 3.24
CA ARG A 21 11.90 -14.55 3.18
C ARG A 21 11.78 -13.57 2.00
N ILE A 22 10.55 -13.12 1.75
CA ILE A 22 10.29 -11.96 0.89
C ILE A 22 10.51 -10.70 1.73
N ASN A 23 11.36 -9.80 1.23
CA ASN A 23 11.62 -8.53 1.87
C ASN A 23 10.82 -7.41 1.20
N ILE A 24 10.07 -6.65 2.01
CA ILE A 24 9.32 -5.50 1.56
C ILE A 24 10.06 -4.25 2.01
N SER A 25 10.57 -3.47 1.06
CA SER A 25 11.18 -2.17 1.31
C SER A 25 10.10 -1.15 1.70
N SER A 26 10.44 -0.20 2.56
CA SER A 26 9.52 0.89 2.92
C SER A 26 9.06 1.67 1.69
N ASP A 27 7.79 2.01 1.66
CA ASP A 27 7.19 2.86 0.64
C ASP A 27 7.70 4.31 0.71
N ILE A 28 7.45 5.05 -0.35
CA ILE A 28 7.77 6.47 -0.48
C ILE A 28 6.51 7.18 -0.98
N SER A 29 6.09 8.26 -0.32
CA SER A 29 4.89 9.02 -0.70
C SER A 29 4.94 9.66 -2.10
N PRO A 30 6.06 10.20 -2.58
CA PRO A 30 6.13 10.72 -3.95
C PRO A 30 5.85 9.64 -4.98
N THR A 31 4.95 9.94 -5.91
CA THR A 31 4.55 9.04 -7.00
C THR A 31 5.77 8.58 -7.79
N ALA A 32 5.87 7.26 -8.03
CA ALA A 32 7.01 6.59 -8.68
C ALA A 32 8.38 6.74 -7.97
N GLY A 33 8.44 7.37 -6.79
CA GLY A 33 9.70 7.55 -6.05
C GLY A 33 10.40 6.24 -5.65
N GLN A 34 9.68 5.12 -5.64
CA GLN A 34 10.22 3.79 -5.39
C GLN A 34 11.06 3.24 -6.56
N MET A 35 10.84 3.72 -7.78
CA MET A 35 11.48 3.18 -9.00
C MET A 35 13.01 3.17 -8.94
N PRO A 36 13.70 4.26 -8.55
CA PRO A 36 15.16 4.24 -8.40
C PRO A 36 15.64 3.26 -7.33
N ARG A 37 14.85 3.05 -6.25
CA ARG A 37 15.20 2.07 -5.21
C ARG A 37 15.10 0.63 -5.73
N VAL A 38 14.04 0.30 -6.47
CA VAL A 38 13.90 -1.02 -7.11
C VAL A 38 15.07 -1.29 -8.04
N LEU A 39 15.47 -0.28 -8.83
CA LEU A 39 16.65 -0.36 -9.69
C LEU A 39 17.93 -0.62 -8.88
N GLY A 40 18.13 0.10 -7.78
CA GLY A 40 19.30 -0.07 -6.89
C GLY A 40 19.36 -1.45 -6.27
N LEU A 41 18.22 -1.99 -5.81
CA LEU A 41 18.14 -3.36 -5.26
C LEU A 41 18.44 -4.41 -6.34
N ALA A 42 17.93 -4.23 -7.56
CA ALA A 42 18.25 -5.10 -8.69
C ALA A 42 19.74 -5.04 -9.06
N PHE A 43 20.33 -3.84 -8.99
CA PHE A 43 21.76 -3.67 -9.24
C PHE A 43 22.60 -4.36 -8.16
N ALA A 44 22.20 -4.32 -6.90
CA ALA A 44 22.87 -5.06 -5.83
C ALA A 44 22.87 -6.56 -6.13
N SER A 45 21.76 -7.17 -6.56
CA SER A 45 21.72 -8.58 -6.98
C SER A 45 22.72 -8.88 -8.10
N LYS A 46 22.84 -7.98 -9.09
CA LYS A 46 23.84 -8.13 -10.15
C LYS A 46 25.28 -8.12 -9.61
N ILE A 47 25.59 -7.23 -8.67
CA ILE A 47 26.91 -7.19 -8.04
C ILE A 47 27.19 -8.47 -7.26
N TYR A 48 26.22 -8.97 -6.47
CA TYR A 48 26.37 -10.25 -5.78
C TYR A 48 26.62 -11.41 -6.75
N LYS A 49 25.98 -11.42 -7.93
CA LYS A 49 26.20 -12.45 -8.95
C LYS A 49 27.58 -12.39 -9.58
N SER A 50 28.09 -11.20 -9.84
CA SER A 50 29.36 -10.99 -10.58
C SER A 50 30.60 -10.96 -9.70
N ASN A 51 30.46 -10.84 -8.38
CA ASN A 51 31.58 -10.73 -7.45
C ASN A 51 31.60 -11.90 -6.47
N GLU A 52 32.44 -12.89 -6.77
CA GLU A 52 32.60 -14.12 -5.96
C GLU A 52 32.98 -13.83 -4.50
N ALA A 53 33.72 -12.76 -4.22
CA ALA A 53 34.07 -12.37 -2.86
C ALA A 53 32.85 -12.06 -1.98
N LEU A 54 31.71 -11.75 -2.58
CA LEU A 54 30.46 -11.48 -1.85
C LEU A 54 29.62 -12.75 -1.61
N HIS A 55 29.93 -13.88 -2.25
CA HIS A 55 29.14 -15.11 -2.14
C HIS A 55 29.09 -15.69 -0.71
N GLN A 56 30.06 -15.32 0.14
CA GLN A 56 30.05 -15.68 1.57
C GLN A 56 28.96 -14.94 2.38
N ASN A 57 28.41 -13.84 1.87
CA ASN A 57 27.39 -13.03 2.55
C ASN A 57 25.98 -13.62 2.36
N THR A 58 25.80 -14.88 2.75
CA THR A 58 24.56 -15.67 2.55
C THR A 58 23.35 -15.08 3.26
N ASN A 59 23.53 -14.24 4.28
CA ASN A 59 22.44 -13.52 4.94
C ASN A 59 21.73 -12.50 4.02
N PHE A 60 22.43 -11.98 3.00
CA PHE A 60 21.95 -10.90 2.15
C PHE A 60 21.59 -11.36 0.74
N SER A 61 22.27 -12.38 0.21
CA SER A 61 22.06 -12.82 -1.15
C SER A 61 22.35 -14.31 -1.33
N ASN A 62 21.53 -14.95 -2.16
CA ASN A 62 21.80 -16.27 -2.69
C ASN A 62 22.51 -16.13 -4.05
N GLN A 63 23.74 -15.63 -4.02
CA GLN A 63 24.60 -15.43 -5.20
C GLN A 63 23.93 -14.60 -6.31
N GLY A 64 23.15 -13.57 -5.94
CA GLY A 64 22.49 -12.69 -6.87
C GLY A 64 21.28 -13.28 -7.59
N ARG A 65 20.65 -14.31 -7.02
CA ARG A 65 19.39 -14.88 -7.58
C ARG A 65 18.14 -14.13 -7.18
N GLU A 66 18.25 -13.09 -6.39
CA GLU A 66 17.15 -12.24 -5.95
C GLU A 66 16.65 -11.38 -7.12
N ILE A 67 15.32 -11.17 -7.17
CA ILE A 67 14.67 -10.22 -8.05
C ILE A 67 14.20 -9.02 -7.24
N ALA A 68 14.44 -7.82 -7.73
CA ALA A 68 13.79 -6.63 -7.20
C ALA A 68 12.47 -6.40 -7.95
N TRP A 69 11.37 -6.51 -7.24
CA TRP A 69 10.03 -6.42 -7.79
C TRP A 69 9.32 -5.17 -7.32
N GLY A 70 8.75 -4.40 -8.25
CA GLY A 70 7.91 -3.25 -7.98
C GLY A 70 6.57 -3.32 -8.71
N THR A 71 5.53 -2.74 -8.10
CA THR A 71 4.24 -2.50 -8.75
C THR A 71 4.01 -1.01 -8.91
N ILE A 72 3.35 -0.61 -9.98
CA ILE A 72 3.06 0.80 -10.28
C ILE A 72 1.75 0.90 -11.05
N GLY A 73 0.94 1.94 -10.77
CA GLY A 73 -0.24 2.25 -11.58
C GLY A 73 0.14 2.92 -12.89
N ASN A 74 -0.73 2.78 -13.89
CA ASN A 74 -0.54 3.39 -15.22
C ASN A 74 -0.30 4.91 -15.16
N ALA A 75 -1.05 5.64 -14.37
CA ALA A 75 -0.88 7.09 -14.24
C ALA A 75 0.48 7.46 -13.63
N SER A 76 0.97 6.68 -12.68
CA SER A 76 2.27 6.88 -12.04
C SER A 76 3.45 6.69 -13.01
N THR A 77 3.24 6.00 -14.13
CA THR A 77 4.26 5.89 -15.19
C THR A 77 4.53 7.19 -15.92
N SER A 78 3.70 8.21 -15.72
CA SER A 78 3.93 9.56 -16.29
C SER A 78 5.08 10.31 -15.61
N GLU A 79 5.54 9.84 -14.44
CA GLU A 79 6.67 10.43 -13.73
C GLU A 79 8.02 10.11 -14.39
N GLY A 80 8.95 11.08 -14.43
CA GLY A 80 10.29 10.91 -14.99
C GLY A 80 11.05 9.73 -14.42
N TYR A 81 10.96 9.51 -13.09
CA TYR A 81 11.60 8.39 -12.39
C TYR A 81 11.27 7.01 -12.96
N PHE A 82 10.06 6.83 -13.49
CA PHE A 82 9.69 5.58 -14.16
C PHE A 82 10.54 5.36 -15.42
N TRP A 83 10.57 6.32 -16.34
CA TRP A 83 11.25 6.20 -17.61
C TRP A 83 12.76 6.10 -17.45
N GLU A 84 13.34 6.90 -16.56
CA GLU A 84 14.77 6.85 -16.23
C GLU A 84 15.17 5.47 -15.67
N SER A 85 14.36 4.91 -14.76
CA SER A 85 14.62 3.59 -14.18
C SER A 85 14.48 2.46 -15.21
N ILE A 86 13.48 2.53 -16.10
CA ILE A 86 13.32 1.54 -17.19
C ILE A 86 14.52 1.60 -18.15
N ASN A 87 14.93 2.80 -18.56
CA ASN A 87 16.09 2.98 -19.41
C ASN A 87 17.36 2.43 -18.75
N ALA A 88 17.61 2.82 -17.51
CA ALA A 88 18.79 2.37 -16.76
C ALA A 88 18.78 0.84 -16.57
N ALA A 89 17.66 0.24 -16.25
CA ALA A 89 17.54 -1.21 -16.12
C ALA A 89 17.87 -1.93 -17.41
N GLY A 90 17.35 -1.42 -18.55
CA GLY A 90 17.63 -1.94 -19.88
C GLY A 90 19.11 -1.86 -20.26
N VAL A 91 19.79 -0.76 -19.93
CA VAL A 91 21.23 -0.60 -20.17
C VAL A 91 22.06 -1.49 -19.23
N MET A 92 21.71 -1.52 -17.95
CA MET A 92 22.47 -2.21 -16.91
C MET A 92 22.23 -3.72 -16.89
N GLN A 93 21.16 -4.22 -17.53
CA GLN A 93 20.75 -5.63 -17.50
C GLN A 93 20.75 -6.17 -16.07
N VAL A 94 19.74 -5.76 -15.31
CA VAL A 94 19.58 -6.08 -13.87
C VAL A 94 18.29 -6.88 -13.66
N PRO A 95 18.19 -7.72 -12.61
CA PRO A 95 17.00 -8.51 -12.32
C PRO A 95 15.88 -7.66 -11.71
N MET A 96 15.38 -6.70 -12.50
CA MET A 96 14.27 -5.81 -12.12
C MET A 96 12.99 -6.28 -12.78
N LEU A 97 11.93 -6.52 -12.00
CA LEU A 97 10.61 -6.86 -12.49
C LEU A 97 9.63 -5.76 -12.09
N ILE A 98 9.04 -5.10 -13.07
CA ILE A 98 8.02 -4.07 -12.85
C ILE A 98 6.67 -4.56 -13.38
N SER A 99 5.66 -4.51 -12.52
CA SER A 99 4.27 -4.78 -12.88
C SER A 99 3.49 -3.49 -12.95
N ILE A 100 3.02 -3.11 -14.14
CA ILE A 100 2.15 -1.95 -14.35
C ILE A 100 0.71 -2.42 -14.31
N TRP A 101 -0.09 -1.88 -13.38
CA TRP A 101 -1.52 -2.16 -13.28
C TRP A 101 -2.29 -1.02 -13.93
N ASP A 102 -2.91 -1.31 -15.07
CA ASP A 102 -3.51 -0.32 -15.95
C ASP A 102 -5.05 -0.50 -15.98
N ASP A 103 -5.73 0.44 -15.35
CA ASP A 103 -7.19 0.61 -15.40
C ASP A 103 -7.62 1.75 -16.33
N GLU A 104 -6.67 2.32 -17.09
CA GLU A 104 -6.83 3.48 -17.99
C GLU A 104 -7.11 4.81 -17.30
N TYR A 105 -7.04 4.88 -15.97
CA TYR A 105 -7.30 6.10 -15.22
C TYR A 105 -6.20 6.41 -14.21
N GLY A 106 -5.99 7.70 -13.97
CA GLY A 106 -5.28 8.23 -12.81
C GLY A 106 -6.27 8.98 -11.94
N ILE A 107 -6.78 8.33 -10.89
CA ILE A 107 -7.92 8.77 -10.09
C ILE A 107 -9.16 8.95 -10.99
N SER A 108 -9.37 10.16 -11.54
CA SER A 108 -10.47 10.51 -12.43
C SER A 108 -10.04 10.92 -13.85
N VAL A 109 -8.72 10.94 -14.10
CA VAL A 109 -8.16 11.42 -15.37
C VAL A 109 -7.85 10.22 -16.28
N HIS A 110 -8.55 10.16 -17.42
CA HIS A 110 -8.34 9.07 -18.38
C HIS A 110 -6.96 9.14 -19.04
N ALA A 111 -6.38 7.98 -19.35
CA ALA A 111 -5.05 7.81 -19.94
C ALA A 111 -4.81 8.66 -21.23
N LYS A 112 -5.86 8.99 -21.99
CA LYS A 112 -5.75 9.88 -23.16
C LYS A 112 -5.23 11.29 -22.84
N HIS A 113 -5.31 11.72 -21.59
CA HIS A 113 -4.82 13.02 -21.12
C HIS A 113 -3.47 12.92 -20.41
N GLN A 114 -2.97 11.71 -20.19
CA GLN A 114 -1.75 11.45 -19.41
C GLN A 114 -0.66 10.75 -20.21
N THR A 115 -1.03 9.86 -21.14
CA THR A 115 -0.11 8.93 -21.77
C THR A 115 -0.14 9.13 -23.28
N THR A 116 1.02 9.47 -23.88
CA THR A 116 1.13 9.53 -25.33
C THR A 116 0.79 8.16 -25.95
N LYS A 117 0.18 8.15 -27.13
CA LYS A 117 -0.38 6.94 -27.79
C LYS A 117 -1.47 6.23 -26.97
N GLN A 118 -1.81 6.68 -25.79
CA GLN A 118 -2.81 6.08 -24.88
C GLN A 118 -2.58 4.56 -24.65
N ASN A 119 -1.33 4.10 -24.81
CA ASN A 119 -0.98 2.67 -24.76
C ASN A 119 0.46 2.49 -24.32
N LEU A 120 0.65 2.07 -23.07
CA LEU A 120 1.97 1.85 -22.49
C LEU A 120 2.75 0.74 -23.17
N THR A 121 2.10 -0.34 -23.63
CA THR A 121 2.77 -1.39 -24.42
C THR A 121 3.40 -0.82 -25.68
N ALA A 122 2.68 0.06 -26.39
CA ALA A 122 3.18 0.69 -27.62
C ALA A 122 4.38 1.61 -27.37
N ILE A 123 4.43 2.29 -26.23
CA ILE A 123 5.57 3.15 -25.86
C ILE A 123 6.74 2.29 -25.41
N LEU A 124 6.49 1.34 -24.50
CA LEU A 124 7.51 0.45 -23.95
C LEU A 124 8.12 -0.50 -24.97
N SER A 125 7.44 -0.71 -26.10
CA SER A 125 8.00 -1.53 -27.19
C SER A 125 9.35 -1.02 -27.71
N GLY A 126 9.61 0.29 -27.59
CA GLY A 126 10.89 0.91 -27.95
C GLY A 126 12.04 0.56 -27.00
N PHE A 127 11.74 0.04 -25.82
CA PHE A 127 12.73 -0.42 -24.83
C PHE A 127 13.01 -1.93 -24.90
N LYS A 128 12.29 -2.68 -25.76
CA LYS A 128 12.50 -4.13 -25.88
C LYS A 128 13.92 -4.46 -26.28
N THR A 129 14.39 -5.59 -25.77
CA THR A 129 15.71 -6.13 -26.14
C THR A 129 15.88 -6.20 -27.65
N ASP A 130 16.98 -5.67 -28.11
CA ASP A 130 17.37 -5.58 -29.53
C ASP A 130 18.48 -6.58 -29.88
N LYS A 131 19.02 -6.44 -31.07
CA LYS A 131 20.14 -7.25 -31.56
C LYS A 131 21.46 -7.06 -30.79
N PHE A 132 21.58 -6.01 -30.00
CA PHE A 132 22.75 -5.75 -29.14
C PHE A 132 22.65 -6.40 -27.78
N GLY A 133 21.49 -7.03 -27.47
CA GLY A 133 21.26 -7.73 -26.19
C GLY A 133 20.95 -6.81 -25.01
N THR A 134 20.70 -5.51 -25.25
CA THR A 134 20.25 -4.54 -24.24
C THR A 134 18.76 -4.28 -24.40
N GLY A 135 18.12 -3.83 -23.31
CA GLY A 135 16.70 -3.56 -23.28
C GLY A 135 15.95 -4.39 -22.26
N ILE A 136 14.64 -4.47 -22.39
CA ILE A 136 13.73 -5.17 -21.47
C ILE A 136 12.95 -6.27 -22.19
N GLU A 137 12.53 -7.28 -21.43
CA GLU A 137 11.43 -8.15 -21.84
C GLU A 137 10.10 -7.48 -21.48
N LEU A 138 9.19 -7.42 -22.44
CA LEU A 138 7.86 -6.81 -22.26
C LEU A 138 6.78 -7.87 -22.42
N ILE A 139 6.02 -8.12 -21.37
CA ILE A 139 4.89 -9.04 -21.33
C ILE A 139 3.61 -8.23 -21.17
N THR A 140 2.57 -8.57 -21.94
CA THR A 140 1.26 -7.94 -21.84
C THR A 140 0.23 -9.00 -21.49
N VAL A 141 -0.62 -8.72 -20.50
CA VAL A 141 -1.66 -9.65 -20.03
C VAL A 141 -2.87 -8.87 -19.54
N ASN A 142 -4.06 -9.46 -19.61
CA ASN A 142 -5.29 -8.86 -19.07
C ASN A 142 -5.45 -9.17 -17.58
N GLY A 143 -5.87 -8.19 -16.79
CA GLY A 143 -5.97 -8.30 -15.33
C GLY A 143 -7.04 -9.26 -14.84
N TRP A 144 -8.05 -9.55 -15.64
CA TRP A 144 -9.13 -10.49 -15.36
C TRP A 144 -8.82 -11.94 -15.76
N ASP A 145 -7.72 -12.20 -16.48
CA ASP A 145 -7.29 -13.53 -16.90
C ASP A 145 -6.28 -14.12 -15.90
N TYR A 146 -6.80 -14.76 -14.85
CA TYR A 146 -5.97 -15.31 -13.77
C TYR A 146 -4.93 -16.34 -14.24
N PRO A 147 -5.27 -17.36 -15.09
CA PRO A 147 -4.28 -18.30 -15.60
C PRO A 147 -3.16 -17.62 -16.42
N ALA A 148 -3.52 -16.65 -17.26
CA ALA A 148 -2.54 -15.91 -18.03
C ALA A 148 -1.63 -15.07 -17.14
N LEU A 149 -2.17 -14.44 -16.07
CA LEU A 149 -1.39 -13.72 -15.07
C LEU A 149 -0.35 -14.63 -14.40
N ILE A 150 -0.75 -15.81 -13.91
CA ILE A 150 0.18 -16.78 -13.29
C ILE A 150 1.30 -17.14 -14.26
N ASN A 151 0.99 -17.45 -15.52
CA ASN A 151 1.99 -17.78 -16.52
C ASN A 151 2.92 -16.60 -16.83
N ALA A 152 2.37 -15.39 -16.94
CA ALA A 152 3.15 -14.17 -17.19
C ALA A 152 4.15 -13.90 -16.06
N TYR A 153 3.70 -13.96 -14.81
CA TYR A 153 4.58 -13.71 -13.66
C TYR A 153 5.61 -14.82 -13.46
N LYS A 154 5.26 -16.08 -13.71
CA LYS A 154 6.19 -17.21 -13.68
C LYS A 154 7.30 -16.99 -14.71
N LYS A 155 6.94 -16.77 -15.97
CA LYS A 155 7.90 -16.48 -17.05
C LYS A 155 8.78 -15.27 -16.71
N ALA A 156 8.20 -14.18 -16.25
CA ALA A 156 8.91 -12.97 -15.89
C ALA A 156 9.96 -13.23 -14.78
N SER A 157 9.55 -13.95 -13.73
CA SER A 157 10.44 -14.30 -12.62
C SER A 157 11.60 -15.18 -13.07
N GLU A 158 11.36 -16.16 -13.93
CA GLU A 158 12.39 -17.02 -14.51
C GLU A 158 13.40 -16.20 -15.33
N VAL A 159 12.91 -15.33 -16.23
CA VAL A 159 13.77 -14.47 -17.06
C VAL A 159 14.62 -13.54 -16.19
N CYS A 160 14.02 -12.85 -15.24
CA CYS A 160 14.76 -11.97 -14.31
C CYS A 160 15.83 -12.73 -13.55
N ARG A 161 15.48 -13.86 -12.95
CA ARG A 161 16.36 -14.62 -12.05
C ARG A 161 17.54 -15.27 -12.76
N GLU A 162 17.26 -15.91 -13.89
CA GLU A 162 18.28 -16.68 -14.61
C GLU A 162 19.15 -15.81 -15.52
N LYS A 163 18.52 -14.86 -16.22
CA LYS A 163 19.22 -14.06 -17.25
C LYS A 163 19.63 -12.67 -16.78
N HIS A 164 19.13 -12.19 -15.64
CA HIS A 164 19.25 -10.80 -15.21
C HIS A 164 18.72 -9.79 -16.25
N THR A 165 17.81 -10.23 -17.12
CA THR A 165 17.12 -9.34 -18.04
C THR A 165 15.96 -8.68 -17.30
N PRO A 166 15.85 -7.35 -17.32
CA PRO A 166 14.72 -6.66 -16.71
C PRO A 166 13.42 -6.98 -17.46
N VAL A 167 12.34 -7.15 -16.71
CA VAL A 167 11.03 -7.48 -17.27
C VAL A 167 10.02 -6.44 -16.84
N VAL A 168 9.20 -5.99 -17.79
CA VAL A 168 7.99 -5.20 -17.51
C VAL A 168 6.78 -6.02 -17.90
N ILE A 169 5.87 -6.21 -16.95
CA ILE A 169 4.54 -6.80 -17.19
C ILE A 169 3.54 -5.65 -17.24
N HIS A 170 2.92 -5.45 -18.39
CA HIS A 170 1.79 -4.53 -18.53
C HIS A 170 0.49 -5.30 -18.36
N VAL A 171 -0.09 -5.21 -17.16
CA VAL A 171 -1.39 -5.77 -16.82
C VAL A 171 -2.46 -4.78 -17.22
N LYS A 172 -3.13 -5.05 -18.33
CA LYS A 172 -4.18 -4.21 -18.91
C LYS A 172 -5.56 -4.62 -18.36
N GLU A 173 -6.54 -3.76 -18.61
CA GLU A 173 -7.94 -4.06 -18.30
C GLU A 173 -8.13 -4.43 -16.82
N VAL A 174 -7.37 -3.78 -15.94
CA VAL A 174 -7.62 -3.84 -14.50
C VAL A 174 -8.91 -3.08 -14.21
N THR A 175 -9.76 -3.63 -13.35
CA THR A 175 -11.04 -3.02 -13.01
C THR A 175 -11.05 -2.47 -11.60
N GLN A 176 -11.73 -1.36 -11.39
CA GLN A 176 -12.02 -0.78 -10.08
C GLN A 176 -13.51 -0.47 -9.94
N PRO A 177 -14.38 -1.49 -9.71
CA PRO A 177 -15.83 -1.31 -9.70
C PRO A 177 -16.35 -0.29 -8.69
N GLN A 178 -15.60 -0.01 -7.63
CA GLN A 178 -15.94 0.99 -6.62
C GLN A 178 -15.23 2.35 -6.85
N GLY A 179 -14.46 2.49 -7.93
CA GLY A 179 -13.62 3.64 -8.21
C GLY A 179 -12.37 3.73 -7.34
N HIS A 180 -11.57 4.79 -7.54
CA HIS A 180 -10.28 4.97 -6.88
C HIS A 180 -10.40 5.31 -5.39
N SER A 181 -11.38 6.12 -5.03
CA SER A 181 -11.58 6.58 -3.65
C SER A 181 -13.05 6.74 -3.29
N THR A 182 -13.34 6.65 -1.99
CA THR A 182 -14.71 6.86 -1.48
C THR A 182 -15.17 8.31 -1.53
N SER A 183 -14.28 9.26 -1.78
CA SER A 183 -14.58 10.70 -1.84
C SER A 183 -15.12 11.16 -3.19
N GLY A 184 -15.07 10.33 -4.23
CA GLY A 184 -15.51 10.65 -5.58
C GLY A 184 -16.29 9.52 -6.23
N SER A 185 -17.49 9.84 -6.71
CA SER A 185 -18.28 8.91 -7.48
C SER A 185 -17.68 8.76 -8.88
N HIS A 186 -17.37 7.55 -9.29
CA HIS A 186 -16.79 7.25 -10.60
C HIS A 186 -17.81 7.46 -11.74
N GLU A 187 -19.11 7.49 -11.45
CA GLU A 187 -20.15 7.83 -12.41
C GLU A 187 -20.04 9.26 -12.95
N ARG A 188 -19.26 10.12 -12.27
CA ARG A 188 -19.03 11.50 -12.71
C ARG A 188 -18.06 11.61 -13.88
N TYR A 189 -17.17 10.62 -14.08
CA TYR A 189 -16.13 10.68 -15.10
C TYR A 189 -16.03 9.43 -15.98
N LYS A 190 -16.70 8.33 -15.64
CA LYS A 190 -16.81 7.13 -16.47
C LYS A 190 -18.18 7.08 -17.13
N SER A 191 -18.22 6.62 -18.39
CA SER A 191 -19.50 6.38 -19.06
C SER A 191 -20.21 5.15 -18.48
N LYS A 192 -21.51 5.04 -18.73
CA LYS A 192 -22.28 3.88 -18.29
C LYS A 192 -21.75 2.58 -18.89
N GLU A 193 -21.41 2.60 -20.16
CA GLU A 193 -20.85 1.44 -20.87
C GLU A 193 -19.53 0.98 -20.22
N ARG A 194 -18.70 1.93 -19.78
CA ARG A 194 -17.46 1.63 -19.05
C ARG A 194 -17.74 0.99 -17.70
N LEU A 195 -18.71 1.50 -16.95
CA LEU A 195 -19.08 0.96 -15.64
C LEU A 195 -19.71 -0.43 -15.76
N ASP A 196 -20.55 -0.65 -16.76
CA ASP A 196 -21.14 -1.95 -17.04
C ASP A 196 -20.04 -2.96 -17.40
N TRP A 197 -19.07 -2.56 -18.23
CA TRP A 197 -17.91 -3.38 -18.60
C TRP A 197 -17.03 -3.70 -17.36
N GLU A 198 -16.72 -2.71 -16.51
CA GLU A 198 -15.94 -2.96 -15.28
C GLU A 198 -16.65 -3.92 -14.33
N THR A 199 -17.96 -3.91 -14.29
CA THR A 199 -18.74 -4.86 -13.50
C THR A 199 -18.69 -6.26 -14.10
N GLU A 200 -18.80 -6.39 -15.42
CA GLU A 200 -18.72 -7.67 -16.11
C GLU A 200 -17.32 -8.28 -16.02
N TYR A 201 -16.28 -7.44 -16.15
CA TYR A 201 -14.88 -7.86 -16.15
C TYR A 201 -14.19 -7.63 -14.79
N ASP A 202 -14.96 -7.53 -13.71
CA ASP A 202 -14.40 -7.52 -12.36
C ASP A 202 -13.47 -8.73 -12.18
N CYS A 203 -12.21 -8.46 -11.82
CA CYS A 203 -11.18 -9.48 -11.76
C CYS A 203 -11.51 -10.59 -10.75
N ILE A 204 -12.18 -10.24 -9.63
CA ILE A 204 -12.61 -11.20 -8.61
C ILE A 204 -13.77 -12.06 -9.14
N ALA A 205 -14.75 -11.43 -9.79
CA ALA A 205 -15.87 -12.13 -10.37
C ALA A 205 -15.45 -13.09 -11.50
N LYS A 206 -14.52 -12.66 -12.38
CA LYS A 206 -13.95 -13.52 -13.42
C LYS A 206 -13.19 -14.70 -12.82
N MET A 207 -12.37 -14.48 -11.78
CA MET A 207 -11.69 -15.58 -11.09
C MET A 207 -12.66 -16.55 -10.43
N ARG A 208 -13.71 -16.04 -9.79
CA ARG A 208 -14.79 -16.85 -9.20
C ARG A 208 -15.41 -17.79 -10.24
N ASN A 209 -15.81 -17.24 -11.38
CA ASN A 209 -16.42 -18.03 -12.46
C ASN A 209 -15.42 -19.07 -13.01
N TRP A 210 -14.18 -18.68 -13.24
CA TRP A 210 -13.13 -19.59 -13.70
C TRP A 210 -12.92 -20.78 -12.75
N MET A 211 -12.93 -20.54 -11.43
CA MET A 211 -12.79 -21.62 -10.45
C MET A 211 -13.95 -22.61 -10.51
N ILE A 212 -15.18 -22.13 -10.71
CA ILE A 212 -16.38 -22.97 -10.82
C ILE A 212 -16.35 -23.75 -12.13
N GLU A 213 -16.10 -23.12 -13.26
CA GLU A 213 -16.05 -23.73 -14.59
C GLU A 213 -14.96 -24.81 -14.67
N ASN A 214 -13.83 -24.59 -14.01
CA ASN A 214 -12.74 -25.57 -13.94
C ASN A 214 -12.91 -26.60 -12.80
N LYS A 215 -14.05 -26.59 -12.10
CA LYS A 215 -14.39 -27.56 -11.03
C LYS A 215 -13.38 -27.57 -9.87
N ILE A 216 -12.72 -26.46 -9.62
CA ILE A 216 -11.80 -26.28 -8.49
C ILE A 216 -12.61 -26.21 -7.20
N ILE A 217 -13.75 -25.54 -7.24
CA ILE A 217 -14.69 -25.40 -6.13
C ILE A 217 -16.12 -25.36 -6.67
N THR A 218 -17.09 -25.77 -5.88
CA THR A 218 -18.51 -25.59 -6.24
C THR A 218 -19.02 -24.22 -5.87
N ASP A 219 -20.02 -23.72 -6.59
CA ASP A 219 -20.65 -22.43 -6.31
C ASP A 219 -21.17 -22.33 -4.86
N ILE A 220 -21.78 -23.40 -4.35
CA ILE A 220 -22.30 -23.45 -2.98
C ILE A 220 -21.17 -23.24 -1.97
N LYS A 221 -20.07 -24.00 -2.08
CA LYS A 221 -18.93 -23.87 -1.16
C LYS A 221 -18.25 -22.52 -1.24
N LEU A 222 -18.15 -21.92 -2.44
CA LEU A 222 -17.55 -20.62 -2.63
C LEU A 222 -18.42 -19.52 -2.00
N THR A 223 -19.73 -19.60 -2.17
CA THR A 223 -20.69 -18.67 -1.53
C THR A 223 -20.65 -18.78 0.01
N GLU A 224 -20.52 -19.98 0.55
CA GLU A 224 -20.33 -20.16 2.01
C GLU A 224 -19.03 -19.54 2.50
N LEU A 225 -17.92 -19.73 1.76
CA LEU A 225 -16.63 -19.15 2.08
C LEU A 225 -16.66 -17.60 2.02
N GLU A 226 -17.27 -17.03 0.99
CA GLU A 226 -17.44 -15.59 0.83
C GLU A 226 -18.20 -14.98 2.00
N LYS A 227 -19.29 -15.65 2.44
CA LYS A 227 -20.08 -15.22 3.60
C LYS A 227 -19.31 -15.31 4.91
N ASP A 228 -18.52 -16.35 5.10
CA ASP A 228 -17.69 -16.51 6.28
C ASP A 228 -16.61 -15.43 6.35
N ILE A 229 -15.92 -15.18 5.23
CA ILE A 229 -14.90 -14.12 5.11
C ILE A 229 -15.51 -12.73 5.36
N ASP A 230 -16.69 -12.44 4.80
CA ASP A 230 -17.39 -11.17 5.05
C ASP A 230 -17.66 -10.97 6.56
N THR A 231 -18.06 -12.04 7.22
CA THR A 231 -18.29 -12.04 8.68
C THR A 231 -16.99 -11.78 9.45
N GLN A 232 -15.90 -12.45 9.07
CA GLN A 232 -14.58 -12.28 9.69
C GLN A 232 -14.04 -10.84 9.50
N VAL A 233 -14.19 -10.27 8.31
CA VAL A 233 -13.76 -8.89 8.02
C VAL A 233 -14.57 -7.87 8.83
N LYS A 234 -15.88 -8.07 8.96
CA LYS A 234 -16.72 -7.19 9.80
C LYS A 234 -16.33 -7.26 11.27
N GLU A 235 -16.06 -8.45 11.80
CA GLU A 235 -15.62 -8.59 13.18
C GLU A 235 -14.21 -8.03 13.41
N ALA A 236 -13.28 -8.28 12.49
CA ALA A 236 -11.93 -7.69 12.56
C ALA A 236 -11.98 -6.15 12.58
N LYS A 237 -12.81 -5.54 11.74
CA LYS A 237 -13.05 -4.09 11.76
C LYS A 237 -13.59 -3.62 13.10
N LYS A 238 -14.59 -4.32 13.65
CA LYS A 238 -15.19 -3.98 14.94
C LYS A 238 -14.19 -4.06 16.10
N VAL A 239 -13.39 -5.15 16.12
CA VAL A 239 -12.35 -5.34 17.15
C VAL A 239 -11.27 -4.26 17.04
N ALA A 240 -10.78 -3.98 15.82
CA ALA A 240 -9.78 -2.94 15.59
C ALA A 240 -10.28 -1.55 16.03
N TRP A 241 -11.53 -1.22 15.68
CA TRP A 241 -12.14 0.04 16.09
C TRP A 241 -12.33 0.13 17.60
N ALA A 242 -12.82 -0.93 18.24
CA ALA A 242 -12.98 -0.99 19.70
C ALA A 242 -11.63 -0.85 20.41
N SER A 243 -10.59 -1.53 19.93
CA SER A 243 -9.23 -1.40 20.46
C SER A 243 -8.69 0.02 20.34
N PHE A 244 -8.83 0.64 19.18
CA PHE A 244 -8.43 2.03 18.98
C PHE A 244 -9.17 3.01 19.89
N ARG A 245 -10.48 2.78 20.08
CA ARG A 245 -11.32 3.65 20.93
C ARG A 245 -11.15 3.41 22.42
N SER A 246 -10.69 2.24 22.86
CA SER A 246 -10.61 1.86 24.27
C SER A 246 -9.72 2.80 25.08
N GLU A 247 -8.54 3.14 24.56
CA GLU A 247 -7.62 4.09 25.23
C GLU A 247 -8.25 5.48 25.36
N ILE A 248 -8.83 5.99 24.26
CA ILE A 248 -9.47 7.31 24.23
C ILE A 248 -10.66 7.34 25.20
N LYS A 249 -11.42 6.25 25.28
CA LYS A 249 -12.56 6.14 26.20
C LYS A 249 -12.10 6.21 27.67
N THR A 250 -11.05 5.49 28.03
CA THR A 250 -10.47 5.57 29.38
C THR A 250 -10.05 7.01 29.71
N GLU A 251 -9.38 7.68 28.79
CA GLU A 251 -8.97 9.08 28.96
C GLU A 251 -10.18 10.03 29.08
N LEU A 252 -11.24 9.80 28.32
CA LEU A 252 -12.50 10.56 28.40
C LEU A 252 -13.18 10.38 29.76
N ASP A 253 -13.30 9.13 30.21
CA ASP A 253 -13.94 8.81 31.50
C ASP A 253 -13.18 9.47 32.67
N GLU A 254 -11.84 9.44 32.63
CA GLU A 254 -10.96 10.09 33.62
C GLU A 254 -11.15 11.62 33.61
N VAL A 255 -11.18 12.24 32.46
CA VAL A 255 -11.39 13.69 32.34
C VAL A 255 -12.76 14.09 32.78
N VAL A 256 -13.80 13.34 32.43
CA VAL A 256 -15.16 13.58 32.90
C VAL A 256 -15.23 13.54 34.45
N GLU A 257 -14.61 12.58 35.10
CA GLU A 257 -14.54 12.50 36.54
C GLU A 257 -13.85 13.73 37.17
N ILE A 258 -12.71 14.13 36.61
CA ILE A 258 -11.93 15.28 37.11
C ILE A 258 -12.73 16.58 36.98
N ILE A 259 -13.41 16.84 35.87
CA ILE A 259 -14.10 18.10 35.60
C ILE A 259 -15.49 18.17 36.21
N SER A 260 -16.18 17.03 36.44
CA SER A 260 -17.53 17.01 37.00
C SER A 260 -17.61 17.72 38.37
N SER A 261 -16.55 17.66 39.16
CA SER A 261 -16.50 18.34 40.48
C SER A 261 -16.43 19.87 40.38
N LEU A 262 -16.00 20.41 39.21
CA LEU A 262 -15.84 21.84 38.93
C LEU A 262 -16.95 22.39 38.06
N ASN A 263 -17.39 21.65 37.11
CA ASN A 263 -18.43 22.06 36.15
C ASN A 263 -19.05 20.83 35.47
N ASP A 264 -20.22 20.44 35.96
CA ASP A 264 -20.95 19.28 35.45
C ASP A 264 -21.46 19.48 34.02
N ASP A 265 -21.79 20.73 33.61
CA ASP A 265 -22.21 21.04 32.25
C ASP A 265 -21.13 20.71 31.22
N TYR A 266 -19.84 20.95 31.55
CA TYR A 266 -18.71 20.62 30.67
C TYR A 266 -18.42 19.13 30.62
N ALA A 267 -18.62 18.43 31.73
CA ALA A 267 -18.57 16.98 31.76
C ALA A 267 -19.64 16.37 30.85
N GLN A 268 -20.83 16.93 30.91
CA GLN A 268 -21.96 16.51 30.06
C GLN A 268 -21.69 16.86 28.57
N GLU A 269 -21.21 18.09 28.28
CA GLU A 269 -20.81 18.49 26.92
C GLU A 269 -19.83 17.48 26.31
N LEU A 270 -18.82 17.02 27.07
CA LEU A 270 -17.84 16.06 26.58
C LEU A 270 -18.46 14.66 26.33
N LYS A 271 -19.37 14.21 27.19
CA LYS A 271 -20.09 12.94 27.02
C LYS A 271 -21.01 12.91 25.81
N GLU A 272 -21.58 14.05 25.42
CA GLU A 272 -22.53 14.18 24.31
C GLU A 272 -21.85 14.26 22.93
N ILE A 273 -20.52 14.50 22.88
CA ILE A 273 -19.80 14.51 21.61
C ILE A 273 -19.73 13.08 21.06
N MET A 274 -20.38 12.88 19.93
CA MET A 274 -20.30 11.60 19.22
C MET A 274 -18.86 11.36 18.75
N ASP A 275 -18.30 10.20 19.14
CA ASP A 275 -16.92 9.83 18.85
C ASP A 275 -15.86 10.83 19.33
N ALA A 276 -16.06 11.44 20.51
CA ALA A 276 -15.11 12.36 21.11
C ALA A 276 -13.68 11.82 21.07
N GLY A 277 -12.75 12.68 20.71
CA GLY A 277 -11.33 12.35 20.58
C GLY A 277 -10.45 13.19 21.52
N ARG A 278 -9.14 12.96 21.44
CA ARG A 278 -8.13 13.68 22.25
C ARG A 278 -8.19 15.20 22.08
N LYS A 279 -8.52 15.69 20.90
CA LYS A 279 -8.76 17.12 20.65
C LYS A 279 -9.91 17.70 21.49
N ASP A 280 -10.97 16.91 21.67
CA ASP A 280 -12.15 17.34 22.41
C ASP A 280 -11.86 17.33 23.92
N ILE A 281 -11.09 16.36 24.40
CA ILE A 281 -10.53 16.34 25.76
C ILE A 281 -9.75 17.62 26.04
N LEU A 282 -8.75 17.96 25.21
CA LEU A 282 -7.94 19.16 25.38
C LEU A 282 -8.76 20.45 25.34
N LYS A 283 -9.75 20.51 24.44
CA LYS A 283 -10.64 21.64 24.32
C LYS A 283 -11.44 21.90 25.59
N ILE A 284 -12.02 20.82 26.15
CA ILE A 284 -12.83 20.92 27.38
C ILE A 284 -11.96 21.23 28.62
N LEU A 285 -10.81 20.58 28.76
CA LEU A 285 -9.86 20.88 29.84
C LEU A 285 -9.45 22.36 29.79
N HIS A 286 -9.06 22.88 28.64
CA HIS A 286 -8.69 24.28 28.47
C HIS A 286 -9.85 25.24 28.73
N LYS A 287 -11.07 24.89 28.32
CA LYS A 287 -12.28 25.66 28.62
C LYS A 287 -12.57 25.71 30.12
N THR A 288 -12.43 24.57 30.81
CA THR A 288 -12.61 24.45 32.26
C THR A 288 -11.60 25.30 33.03
N MET A 289 -10.32 25.24 32.64
CA MET A 289 -9.28 26.06 33.30
C MET A 289 -9.55 27.56 33.16
N ARG A 290 -9.92 28.03 31.95
CA ARG A 290 -10.18 29.45 31.72
C ARG A 290 -11.34 30.03 32.51
N GLN A 291 -12.35 29.23 32.78
CA GLN A 291 -13.55 29.69 33.48
C GLN A 291 -13.46 29.52 35.01
N ASN A 292 -12.49 28.81 35.50
CA ASN A 292 -12.31 28.58 36.95
C ASN A 292 -11.02 29.18 37.51
N VAL A 293 -10.50 30.23 36.89
CA VAL A 293 -9.29 30.93 37.33
C VAL A 293 -9.49 31.41 38.78
N GLY A 294 -8.54 31.07 39.65
CA GLY A 294 -8.59 31.41 41.07
C GLY A 294 -9.37 30.42 41.96
N ASN A 295 -9.98 29.39 41.40
CA ASN A 295 -10.57 28.32 42.16
C ASN A 295 -9.50 27.28 42.55
N PRO A 296 -9.22 27.01 43.84
CA PRO A 296 -8.21 26.02 44.26
C PRO A 296 -8.41 24.62 43.69
N ALA A 297 -9.66 24.23 43.37
CA ALA A 297 -9.95 22.92 42.82
C ALA A 297 -9.46 22.75 41.35
N ILE A 298 -9.05 23.83 40.68
CA ILE A 298 -8.54 23.79 39.32
C ILE A 298 -7.17 23.11 39.21
N GLU A 299 -6.42 23.04 40.30
CA GLU A 299 -5.05 22.48 40.33
C GLU A 299 -5.00 21.04 39.79
N LYS A 300 -6.03 20.23 40.03
CA LYS A 300 -6.13 18.87 39.50
C LYS A 300 -6.27 18.86 37.98
N VAL A 301 -7.05 19.78 37.40
CA VAL A 301 -7.26 19.91 35.97
C VAL A 301 -6.00 20.40 35.28
N GLU A 302 -5.31 21.38 35.87
CA GLU A 302 -4.03 21.91 35.36
C GLU A 302 -2.94 20.85 35.37
N HIS A 303 -2.87 20.06 36.45
CA HIS A 303 -1.91 18.97 36.55
C HIS A 303 -2.17 17.90 35.49
N PHE A 304 -3.43 17.44 35.40
CA PHE A 304 -3.81 16.48 34.35
C PHE A 304 -3.54 17.01 32.94
N TYR A 305 -3.92 18.24 32.65
CA TYR A 305 -3.69 18.87 31.34
C TYR A 305 -2.20 18.89 30.97
N THR A 306 -1.33 19.25 31.91
CA THR A 306 0.11 19.32 31.71
C THR A 306 0.68 17.92 31.41
N GLN A 307 0.35 16.92 32.22
CA GLN A 307 0.79 15.54 32.00
C GLN A 307 0.26 14.97 30.68
N TYR A 308 -0.98 15.29 30.31
CA TYR A 308 -1.60 14.85 29.08
C TYR A 308 -0.89 15.45 27.84
N LEU A 309 -0.54 16.72 27.89
CA LEU A 309 0.25 17.36 26.83
C LEU A 309 1.64 16.74 26.71
N GLU A 310 2.36 16.58 27.81
CA GLU A 310 3.71 15.98 27.81
C GLU A 310 3.69 14.55 27.26
N LYS A 311 2.74 13.74 27.69
CA LYS A 311 2.55 12.38 27.15
C LYS A 311 2.42 12.38 25.63
N TYR A 312 1.55 13.22 25.09
CA TYR A 312 1.26 13.20 23.65
C TYR A 312 2.26 13.98 22.80
N GLN A 313 2.90 15.00 23.34
CA GLN A 313 4.06 15.62 22.67
C GLN A 313 5.19 14.61 22.48
N THR A 314 5.48 13.80 23.49
CA THR A 314 6.52 12.75 23.38
C THR A 314 6.16 11.67 22.37
N ILE A 315 4.89 11.25 22.31
CA ILE A 315 4.43 10.18 21.40
C ILE A 315 4.35 10.67 19.94
N TYR A 316 3.95 11.92 19.71
CA TYR A 316 3.68 12.46 18.38
C TYR A 316 4.70 13.49 17.88
N SER A 317 5.72 13.83 18.67
CA SER A 317 6.85 14.61 18.18
C SER A 317 7.77 13.72 17.35
N SER A 318 7.77 13.93 16.05
CA SER A 318 8.74 13.31 15.14
C SER A 318 9.90 14.26 14.89
#